data_6c0f547a1f81ea02acb8979cc108a87b
#
_entry.id   6c0f547a1f81ea02acb8979cc108a87b
#
_cell.length_a   1.000
_cell.length_b   1.000
_cell.length_c   1.000
_cell.angle_alpha   90.00
_cell.angle_beta   90.00
_cell.angle_gamma   90.00
#
_symmetry.space_group_name_H-M   'P 1'
#
loop_
_entity.id
_entity.type
_entity.pdbx_description
1 polymer ?
#
loop_
_entity_poly.entity_id
_entity_poly.type
_entity_poly.pdbx_seq_one_letter_code
_entity_poly.pdbx_strand_id
1 'polypeptide(L)'
;MTYNPDNWVVIKFKGDDPHYRILAGWSGGYTTGNSWRMNSGIVRHEFDGDYWYFYGSSGSCYKCYVDSYCLRMNNAHIWSQLQELHGDKVEMLEDQAWIKEDWDWIIKDWMNTDWSIK
;
A
#
# COMPACT_ATOMS: atom_id res chain seq x y z
N MET A 1 8.13 -8.80 -9.20
CA MET A 1 7.90 -9.69 -8.05
C MET A 1 6.51 -9.46 -7.50
N THR A 2 5.79 -10.53 -7.19
CA THR A 2 4.40 -10.43 -6.70
C THR A 2 4.31 -10.95 -5.27
N TYR A 3 3.69 -10.16 -4.40
CA TYR A 3 3.44 -10.52 -3.01
C TYR A 3 1.95 -10.80 -2.83
N ASN A 4 1.63 -11.80 -2.03
CA ASN A 4 0.24 -12.18 -1.76
C ASN A 4 0.01 -12.21 -0.24
N PRO A 5 -0.27 -11.06 0.38
CA PRO A 5 -0.40 -11.00 1.84
C PRO A 5 -1.66 -11.65 2.36
N ASP A 6 -1.61 -12.06 3.63
CA ASP A 6 -2.78 -12.61 4.33
C ASP A 6 -3.78 -11.52 4.70
N ASN A 7 -3.28 -10.32 4.98
CA ASN A 7 -4.10 -9.14 5.25
C ASN A 7 -3.34 -7.90 4.80
N TRP A 8 -4.07 -6.80 4.63
CA TRP A 8 -3.47 -5.60 4.06
C TRP A 8 -4.37 -4.40 4.28
N VAL A 9 -3.76 -3.21 4.25
CA VAL A 9 -4.50 -1.94 4.23
C VAL A 9 -3.77 -0.97 3.32
N VAL A 10 -4.47 0.08 2.90
CA VAL A 10 -3.89 1.15 2.10
C VAL A 10 -3.72 2.37 2.99
N ILE A 11 -2.52 2.92 3.02
CA ILE A 11 -2.19 4.11 3.80
C ILE A 11 -1.94 5.28 2.84
N LYS A 12 -2.59 6.40 3.11
CA LYS A 12 -2.39 7.64 2.38
C LYS A 12 -1.41 8.50 3.15
N PHE A 13 -0.34 8.92 2.49
CA PHE A 13 0.65 9.85 3.05
C PHE A 13 0.37 11.24 2.49
N LYS A 14 0.10 12.21 3.37
CA LYS A 14 -0.41 13.52 2.99
C LYS A 14 0.61 14.65 3.11
N GLY A 15 1.86 14.34 3.40
CA GLY A 15 2.89 15.35 3.61
C GLY A 15 3.34 16.04 2.32
N ASP A 16 4.61 16.44 2.29
CA ASP A 16 5.16 17.20 1.17
C ASP A 16 5.26 16.39 -0.12
N ASP A 17 5.27 15.07 0.00
CA ASP A 17 5.35 14.17 -1.13
C ASP A 17 4.17 13.17 -1.04
N PRO A 18 2.96 13.61 -1.39
CA PRO A 18 1.78 12.76 -1.19
C PRO A 18 1.85 11.49 -2.03
N HIS A 19 1.52 10.37 -1.41
CA HIS A 19 1.50 9.08 -2.10
C HIS A 19 0.71 8.08 -1.25
N TYR A 20 0.51 6.89 -1.82
CA TYR A 20 -0.22 5.81 -1.17
C TYR A 20 0.68 4.58 -1.11
N ARG A 21 0.56 3.83 -0.02
CA ARG A 21 1.31 2.59 0.15
C ARG A 21 0.41 1.48 0.66
N ILE A 22 0.75 0.24 0.29
CA ILE A 22 0.15 -0.95 0.89
C ILE A 22 0.96 -1.29 2.13
N LEU A 23 0.26 -1.51 3.23
CA LEU A 23 0.85 -2.08 4.44
C LEU A 23 0.34 -3.51 4.54
N ALA A 24 1.17 -4.44 4.13
CA ALA A 24 0.82 -5.85 4.00
C ALA A 24 1.29 -6.65 5.21
N GLY A 25 0.57 -7.72 5.54
CA GLY A 25 0.93 -8.59 6.64
C GLY A 25 0.78 -10.05 6.29
N TRP A 26 1.63 -10.87 6.88
CA TRP A 26 1.56 -12.33 6.78
C TRP A 26 1.53 -12.89 8.19
N SER A 27 0.62 -13.82 8.41
CA SER A 27 0.47 -14.44 9.71
C SER A 27 1.18 -15.77 9.72
N GLY A 28 2.09 -15.90 10.64
CA GLY A 28 2.65 -17.13 11.09
C GLY A 28 3.31 -18.01 10.13
N GLY A 29 4.05 -18.71 10.32
CA GLY A 29 4.83 -19.83 10.04
C GLY A 29 5.34 -20.37 11.33
N TYR A 30 5.85 -21.54 11.29
CA TYR A 30 6.29 -22.18 12.52
C TYR A 30 7.47 -21.46 13.17
N THR A 31 8.32 -20.86 12.36
CA THR A 31 9.59 -20.35 12.84
C THR A 31 9.66 -18.83 12.82
N THR A 32 8.95 -18.17 11.93
CA THR A 32 9.11 -16.73 11.72
C THR A 32 8.01 -15.90 12.37
N GLY A 33 6.87 -16.53 12.67
CA GLY A 33 5.75 -15.78 13.21
C GLY A 33 5.20 -14.78 12.22
N ASN A 34 4.82 -13.62 12.72
CA ASN A 34 4.21 -12.57 11.92
C ASN A 34 5.27 -11.75 11.21
N SER A 35 4.94 -11.31 9.99
CA SER A 35 5.81 -10.41 9.24
C SER A 35 4.97 -9.39 8.51
N TRP A 36 5.62 -8.31 8.08
CA TRP A 36 4.95 -7.23 7.37
C TRP A 36 5.87 -6.69 6.28
N ARG A 37 5.25 -5.96 5.33
CA ARG A 37 5.99 -5.28 4.27
C ARG A 37 5.16 -4.08 3.80
N MET A 38 5.83 -3.02 3.43
CA MET A 38 5.18 -1.84 2.87
C MET A 38 5.86 -1.53 1.54
N ASN A 39 5.07 -1.25 0.50
CA ASN A 39 5.66 -0.98 -0.80
C ASN A 39 6.20 0.46 -0.87
N SER A 40 6.88 0.78 -1.97
CA SER A 40 7.53 2.08 -2.15
C SER A 40 6.56 3.21 -2.52
N GLY A 41 5.38 2.86 -2.97
CA GLY A 41 4.35 3.80 -3.40
C GLY A 41 3.52 3.17 -4.50
N ILE A 42 2.20 3.32 -4.43
CA ILE A 42 1.29 2.76 -5.41
C ILE A 42 1.22 3.68 -6.61
N VAL A 43 1.43 3.16 -7.82
CA VAL A 43 1.32 3.94 -9.04
C VAL A 43 0.06 3.60 -9.84
N ARG A 44 -0.49 2.40 -9.64
CA ARG A 44 -1.78 2.04 -10.23
C ARG A 44 -2.36 0.83 -9.53
N HIS A 45 -3.65 0.59 -9.74
CA HIS A 45 -4.32 -0.58 -9.20
C HIS A 45 -5.28 -1.16 -10.23
N GLU A 46 -5.56 -2.46 -10.07
CA GLU A 46 -6.50 -3.21 -10.90
C GLU A 46 -7.30 -4.15 -10.01
N PHE A 47 -8.49 -4.57 -10.47
CA PHE A 47 -9.33 -5.48 -9.71
C PHE A 47 -9.87 -6.56 -10.66
N ASP A 48 -9.77 -7.83 -10.23
CA ASP A 48 -10.23 -8.95 -11.07
C ASP A 48 -11.50 -9.62 -10.53
N GLY A 49 -12.12 -9.07 -9.49
CA GLY A 49 -13.30 -9.64 -8.84
C GLY A 49 -13.00 -10.30 -7.52
N ASP A 50 -11.80 -10.85 -7.36
CA ASP A 50 -11.36 -11.51 -6.12
C ASP A 50 -10.17 -10.82 -5.49
N TYR A 51 -9.30 -10.24 -6.31
CA TYR A 51 -8.05 -9.64 -5.84
C TYR A 51 -7.88 -8.23 -6.37
N TRP A 52 -7.35 -7.37 -5.52
CA TRP A 52 -6.81 -6.08 -5.90
C TRP A 52 -5.32 -6.25 -6.19
N TYR A 53 -4.86 -5.69 -7.30
CA TYR A 53 -3.46 -5.69 -7.66
C TYR A 53 -2.95 -4.27 -7.54
N PHE A 54 -1.97 -4.04 -6.67
CA PHE A 54 -1.38 -2.73 -6.49
C PHE A 54 0.05 -2.77 -6.97
N TYR A 55 0.34 -1.93 -7.94
CA TYR A 55 1.65 -1.87 -8.57
C TYR A 55 2.46 -0.75 -7.95
N GLY A 56 3.65 -1.06 -7.47
CA GLY A 56 4.52 -0.11 -6.82
C GLY A 56 5.49 0.55 -7.77
N SER A 57 5.99 1.70 -7.37
CA SER A 57 6.95 2.46 -8.18
C SER A 57 8.26 1.71 -8.39
N SER A 58 8.58 0.76 -7.54
CA SER A 58 9.79 -0.05 -7.67
C SER A 58 9.61 -1.30 -8.53
N GLY A 59 8.41 -1.48 -9.11
CA GLY A 59 8.14 -2.63 -9.96
C GLY A 59 7.51 -3.83 -9.26
N SER A 60 7.25 -3.75 -7.97
CA SER A 60 6.57 -4.85 -7.28
C SER A 60 5.07 -4.77 -7.47
N CYS A 61 4.42 -5.92 -7.31
CA CYS A 61 2.97 -6.03 -7.36
C CYS A 61 2.49 -6.71 -6.08
N TYR A 62 1.46 -6.13 -5.47
CA TYR A 62 0.82 -6.72 -4.29
C TYR A 62 -0.56 -7.23 -4.71
N LYS A 63 -0.72 -8.55 -4.65
CA LYS A 63 -1.97 -9.23 -4.97
C LYS A 63 -2.75 -9.43 -3.68
N CYS A 64 -3.79 -8.64 -3.48
CA CYS A 64 -4.46 -8.47 -2.20
C CYS A 64 -5.90 -8.97 -2.26
N TYR A 65 -6.20 -10.00 -1.47
CA TYR A 65 -7.53 -10.58 -1.48
C TYR A 65 -8.56 -9.57 -0.97
N VAL A 66 -9.68 -9.47 -1.68
CA VAL A 66 -10.68 -8.43 -1.44
C VAL A 66 -11.26 -8.48 -0.02
N ASP A 67 -11.41 -9.66 0.56
CA ASP A 67 -12.01 -9.83 1.87
C ASP A 67 -11.01 -9.82 3.02
N SER A 68 -9.75 -9.51 2.74
CA SER A 68 -8.69 -9.49 3.77
C SER A 68 -8.21 -8.09 4.11
N TYR A 69 -9.03 -7.09 3.87
CA TYR A 69 -8.68 -5.70 4.16
C TYR A 69 -8.82 -5.43 5.66
N CYS A 70 -7.74 -5.55 6.39
CA CYS A 70 -7.75 -5.32 7.83
C CYS A 70 -6.34 -5.23 8.39
N LEU A 71 -6.24 -4.66 9.59
CA LEU A 71 -5.05 -4.73 10.42
C LEU A 71 -5.10 -5.99 11.26
N ARG A 72 -3.93 -6.61 11.47
CA ARG A 72 -3.76 -7.73 12.40
C ARG A 72 -2.48 -7.50 13.17
N MET A 73 -2.14 -8.44 14.04
CA MET A 73 -0.93 -8.33 14.85
C MET A 73 0.33 -8.16 14.00
N ASN A 74 0.32 -8.70 12.80
CA ASN A 74 1.49 -8.64 11.93
C ASN A 74 1.79 -7.23 11.40
N ASN A 75 0.80 -6.34 11.28
CA ASN A 75 1.02 -5.02 10.72
C ASN A 75 0.42 -3.87 11.55
N ALA A 76 -0.38 -4.16 12.57
CA ALA A 76 -1.01 -3.10 13.36
C ALA A 76 0.02 -2.24 14.10
N HIS A 77 1.09 -2.86 14.59
CA HIS A 77 2.12 -2.11 15.32
C HIS A 77 2.87 -1.16 14.40
N ILE A 78 2.99 -1.49 13.12
CA ILE A 78 3.61 -0.60 12.13
C ILE A 78 2.70 0.61 11.89
N TRP A 79 1.39 0.38 11.79
CA TRP A 79 0.45 1.48 11.66
C TRP A 79 0.54 2.43 12.85
N SER A 80 0.63 1.90 14.07
CA SER A 80 0.80 2.72 15.26
C SER A 80 2.09 3.54 15.22
N GLN A 81 3.18 2.96 14.76
CA GLN A 81 4.45 3.67 14.61
C GLN A 81 4.34 4.79 13.59
N LEU A 82 3.66 4.54 12.48
CA LEU A 82 3.47 5.57 11.46
C LEU A 82 2.68 6.76 12.02
N GLN A 83 1.67 6.48 12.82
CA GLN A 83 0.89 7.55 13.46
C GLN A 83 1.73 8.35 14.45
N GLU A 84 2.59 7.70 15.20
CA GLU A 84 3.48 8.40 16.12
C GLU A 84 4.49 9.28 15.38
N LEU A 85 5.01 8.82 14.25
CA LEU A 85 6.02 9.55 13.49
C LEU A 85 5.42 10.68 12.65
N HIS A 86 4.24 10.48 12.10
CA HIS A 86 3.68 11.38 11.10
C HIS A 86 2.40 12.09 11.52
N GLY A 87 1.79 11.66 12.61
CA GLY A 87 0.57 12.27 13.13
C GLY A 87 -0.55 12.24 12.09
N ASP A 88 -1.15 13.39 11.84
CA ASP A 88 -2.26 13.49 10.89
C ASP A 88 -1.83 13.49 9.43
N LYS A 89 -0.54 13.33 9.15
CA LYS A 89 -0.05 13.23 7.78
C LYS A 89 -0.20 11.84 7.19
N VAL A 90 -0.65 10.88 7.96
CA VAL A 90 -0.96 9.53 7.48
C VAL A 90 -2.41 9.21 7.79
N GLU A 91 -3.04 8.54 6.86
CA GLU A 91 -4.45 8.14 6.99
C GLU A 91 -4.62 6.75 6.42
N MET A 92 -5.21 5.85 7.22
CA MET A 92 -5.57 4.54 6.71
C MET A 92 -6.92 4.67 6.00
N LEU A 93 -6.94 4.35 4.72
CA LEU A 93 -8.18 4.46 3.94
C LEU A 93 -9.17 3.37 4.36
N GLU A 94 -10.45 3.68 4.24
CA GLU A 94 -11.48 2.67 4.37
C GLU A 94 -11.42 1.70 3.19
N ASP A 95 -11.98 0.52 3.37
CA ASP A 95 -11.99 -0.51 2.34
C ASP A 95 -12.53 0.07 1.02
N GLN A 96 -11.75 -0.07 -0.04
CA GLN A 96 -12.06 0.37 -1.39
C GLN A 96 -12.16 1.89 -1.57
N ALA A 97 -11.81 2.68 -0.56
CA ALA A 97 -11.84 4.13 -0.69
C ALA A 97 -10.83 4.64 -1.72
N TRP A 98 -9.80 3.87 -2.03
CA TRP A 98 -8.80 4.26 -3.04
C TRP A 98 -9.42 4.39 -4.44
N ILE A 99 -10.56 3.78 -4.70
CA ILE A 99 -11.23 3.90 -6.00
C ILE A 99 -11.64 5.34 -6.27
N LYS A 100 -11.97 6.09 -5.23
CA LYS A 100 -12.42 7.47 -5.34
C LYS A 100 -11.30 8.49 -5.27
N GLU A 101 -10.07 8.04 -5.01
CA GLU A 101 -8.93 8.94 -4.92
C GLU A 101 -8.51 9.38 -6.31
N ASP A 102 -7.90 10.55 -6.40
CA ASP A 102 -7.39 11.08 -7.65
C ASP A 102 -5.97 10.56 -7.86
N TRP A 103 -5.83 9.66 -8.82
CA TRP A 103 -4.54 9.04 -9.14
C TRP A 103 -3.80 9.75 -10.26
N ASP A 104 -4.45 10.70 -10.92
CA ASP A 104 -3.88 11.36 -12.09
C ASP A 104 -2.62 12.15 -11.73
N TRP A 105 -2.61 12.80 -10.58
CA TRP A 105 -1.44 13.58 -10.16
C TRP A 105 -0.23 12.68 -9.89
N ILE A 106 -0.45 11.48 -9.40
CA ILE A 106 0.62 10.51 -9.17
C ILE A 106 1.23 10.11 -10.50
N ILE A 107 0.39 9.82 -11.47
CA ILE A 107 0.83 9.43 -12.81
C ILE A 107 1.60 10.58 -13.47
N LYS A 108 1.11 11.79 -13.33
CA LYS A 108 1.78 12.97 -13.89
C LYS A 108 3.16 13.16 -13.30
N ASP A 109 3.27 13.10 -11.99
CA ASP A 109 4.57 13.23 -11.33
C ASP A 109 5.52 12.14 -11.78
N TRP A 110 5.02 10.93 -11.87
CA TRP A 110 5.83 9.80 -12.28
C TRP A 110 6.30 9.94 -13.72
N MET A 111 5.43 10.44 -14.59
CA MET A 111 5.78 10.65 -15.99
C MET A 111 6.66 11.87 -16.20
N ASN A 112 6.69 12.78 -15.26
CA ASN A 112 7.52 13.98 -15.34
C ASN A 112 8.88 13.82 -14.70
N THR A 113 9.20 12.63 -14.22
CA THR A 113 10.52 12.38 -13.68
C THR A 113 11.53 12.21 -14.81
N ASP A 114 12.78 12.05 -14.45
CA ASP A 114 13.88 12.04 -15.42
C ASP A 114 13.76 10.98 -16.49
N TRP A 115 13.03 9.92 -16.26
CA TRP A 115 12.87 8.90 -17.29
C TRP A 115 12.10 9.41 -18.50
N SER A 116 11.30 10.45 -18.34
CA SER A 116 10.52 11.00 -19.44
C SER A 116 11.36 11.86 -20.37
N ILE A 117 12.53 12.26 -19.97
CA ILE A 117 13.39 13.10 -20.76
C ILE A 117 14.45 12.32 -21.50
N LYS A 118 14.41 11.02 -21.40
CA LYS A 118 15.37 10.17 -22.11
C LYS A 118 15.00 10.03 -23.59
#